data_0544e4f49ea98e8e1644d72cc3a5cc88
#
_entry.id   0544e4f49ea98e8e1644d72cc3a5cc88
#
_cell.length_a   1.000
_cell.length_b   1.000
_cell.length_c   1.000
_cell.angle_alpha   90.00
_cell.angle_beta   90.00
_cell.angle_gamma   90.00
#
_symmetry.space_group_name_H-M   'P 1'
#
loop_
_entity.id
_entity.type
_entity.pdbx_description
1 polymer ?
#
loop_
_entity_poly.entity_id
_entity_poly.type
_entity_poly.pdbx_seq_one_letter_code
_entity_poly.pdbx_strand_id
1 'polypeptide(L)'
;MSMSDFTPTGMNHADFFIGREFMTGSGTWRCTDVGTRVIVAIRIDDHPDDPSWYNGPPYAVAEHTFDEYDQQECTPLPLPDPAP
;
A
#
# COMPACT_ATOMS: atom_id res chain seq x y z
N MET A 1 -12.74 24.13 -16.66
CA MET A 1 -11.53 23.57 -16.10
C MET A 1 -11.38 22.12 -16.51
N SER A 2 -10.20 21.76 -16.86
CA SER A 2 -9.96 20.39 -17.27
C SER A 2 -9.73 19.50 -16.09
N MET A 3 -10.35 18.33 -16.12
CA MET A 3 -10.09 17.32 -15.09
C MET A 3 -8.70 16.73 -15.22
N SER A 4 -8.04 16.94 -16.34
CA SER A 4 -6.72 16.38 -16.54
C SER A 4 -5.67 16.98 -15.61
N ASP A 5 -5.94 18.15 -15.05
CA ASP A 5 -5.02 18.78 -14.12
C ASP A 5 -5.11 18.18 -12.72
N PHE A 6 -6.15 17.43 -12.48
CA PHE A 6 -6.35 16.86 -11.17
C PHE A 6 -5.60 15.55 -11.06
N THR A 7 -4.70 15.50 -10.10
CA THR A 7 -3.97 14.27 -9.79
C THR A 7 -4.51 13.74 -8.48
N PRO A 8 -5.29 12.68 -8.52
CA PRO A 8 -5.81 12.12 -7.28
C PRO A 8 -4.66 11.63 -6.42
N THR A 9 -4.68 12.01 -5.14
CA THR A 9 -3.68 11.56 -4.20
C THR A 9 -4.10 10.28 -3.49
N GLY A 10 -5.37 9.90 -3.63
CA GLY A 10 -5.87 8.72 -2.98
C GLY A 10 -5.89 7.52 -3.89
N MET A 11 -6.10 6.36 -3.28
CA MET A 11 -6.26 5.11 -4.01
C MET A 11 -7.68 4.60 -3.80
N ASN A 12 -8.19 3.90 -4.81
CA ASN A 12 -9.44 3.17 -4.72
C ASN A 12 -9.17 1.73 -4.38
N HIS A 13 -10.18 1.04 -3.88
CA HIS A 13 -10.03 -0.39 -3.57
C HIS A 13 -9.49 -1.18 -4.77
N ALA A 14 -9.92 -0.82 -5.97
CA ALA A 14 -9.47 -1.52 -7.18
C ALA A 14 -8.00 -1.30 -7.51
N ASP A 15 -7.37 -0.32 -6.88
CA ASP A 15 -5.94 -0.05 -7.12
C ASP A 15 -5.04 -0.93 -6.27
N PHE A 16 -5.60 -1.69 -5.34
CA PHE A 16 -4.83 -2.53 -4.45
C PHE A 16 -4.80 -3.96 -4.95
N PHE A 17 -3.66 -4.61 -4.76
CA PHE A 17 -3.49 -6.03 -4.99
C PHE A 17 -2.42 -6.52 -4.02
N ILE A 18 -2.40 -7.80 -3.78
CA ILE A 18 -1.40 -8.37 -2.86
C ILE A 18 0.00 -8.10 -3.42
N GLY A 19 0.83 -7.47 -2.59
CA GLY A 19 2.16 -7.06 -2.99
C GLY A 19 2.28 -5.60 -3.40
N ARG A 20 1.14 -4.90 -3.60
CA ARG A 20 1.17 -3.48 -3.96
C ARG A 20 1.77 -2.67 -2.82
N GLU A 21 2.76 -1.85 -3.13
CA GLU A 21 3.35 -0.95 -2.17
C GLU A 21 2.78 0.44 -2.34
N PHE A 22 2.60 1.12 -1.23
CA PHE A 22 2.01 2.45 -1.22
C PHE A 22 2.50 3.19 0.02
N MET A 23 2.22 4.49 0.07
CA MET A 23 2.64 5.35 1.17
C MET A 23 1.43 5.99 1.82
N THR A 24 1.57 6.23 3.12
CA THR A 24 0.67 7.11 3.88
C THR A 24 1.52 8.10 4.64
N GLY A 25 0.88 8.99 5.38
CA GLY A 25 1.61 9.89 6.25
C GLY A 25 2.42 9.18 7.33
N SER A 26 2.09 7.92 7.61
CA SER A 26 2.78 7.12 8.62
C SER A 26 4.00 6.39 8.10
N GLY A 27 4.09 6.17 6.81
CA GLY A 27 5.22 5.44 6.24
C GLY A 27 4.87 4.67 4.98
N THR A 28 5.65 3.66 4.70
CA THR A 28 5.53 2.83 3.51
C THR A 28 4.91 1.49 3.89
N TRP A 29 4.01 1.02 3.05
CA TRP A 29 3.20 -0.16 3.31
C TRP A 29 3.21 -1.10 2.12
N ARG A 30 2.91 -2.37 2.40
CA ARG A 30 2.68 -3.37 1.35
C ARG A 30 1.36 -4.07 1.63
N CYS A 31 0.52 -4.15 0.62
CA CYS A 31 -0.77 -4.82 0.73
C CYS A 31 -0.56 -6.33 0.85
N THR A 32 -1.21 -6.94 1.84
CA THR A 32 -1.07 -8.37 2.11
C THR A 32 -2.36 -9.13 1.89
N ASP A 33 -3.48 -8.44 1.81
CA ASP A 33 -4.77 -9.07 1.54
C ASP A 33 -5.75 -8.04 0.99
N VAL A 34 -6.68 -8.49 0.17
CA VAL A 34 -7.69 -7.63 -0.42
C VAL A 34 -9.05 -8.23 -0.13
N GLY A 35 -9.82 -7.56 0.71
CA GLY A 35 -11.18 -7.96 1.00
C GLY A 35 -12.17 -7.35 0.02
N THR A 36 -13.44 -7.45 0.35
CA THR A 36 -14.49 -6.92 -0.51
C THR A 36 -14.46 -5.38 -0.60
N ARG A 37 -14.20 -4.73 0.52
CA ARG A 37 -14.13 -3.26 0.58
C ARG A 37 -12.88 -2.77 1.27
N VAL A 38 -12.22 -3.62 2.06
CA VAL A 38 -11.06 -3.25 2.84
C VAL A 38 -9.84 -3.94 2.26
N ILE A 39 -8.67 -3.42 2.59
CA ILE A 39 -7.43 -4.13 2.32
C ILE A 39 -6.68 -4.26 3.63
N VAL A 40 -5.74 -5.18 3.67
CA VAL A 40 -4.85 -5.37 4.81
C VAL A 40 -3.44 -5.10 4.31
N ALA A 41 -2.65 -4.45 5.15
CA ALA A 41 -1.28 -4.13 4.78
C ALA A 41 -0.36 -4.16 5.99
N ILE A 42 0.90 -4.35 5.71
CA ILE A 42 1.96 -4.27 6.72
C ILE A 42 2.84 -3.07 6.41
N ARG A 43 3.37 -2.47 7.46
CA ARG A 43 4.32 -1.39 7.30
C ARG A 43 5.70 -1.99 7.03
N ILE A 44 6.37 -1.50 6.00
CA ILE A 44 7.61 -2.11 5.54
C ILE A 44 8.83 -1.20 5.68
N ASP A 45 8.71 -0.12 6.43
CA ASP A 45 9.82 0.80 6.65
C ASP A 45 10.31 0.82 8.10
N ASP A 46 9.78 -0.07 8.95
CA ASP A 46 10.18 -0.13 10.36
C ASP A 46 11.49 -0.87 10.58
N HIS A 47 11.84 -1.77 9.67
CA HIS A 47 13.03 -2.61 9.80
C HIS A 47 13.82 -2.56 8.52
N PRO A 48 14.42 -1.40 8.21
CA PRO A 48 15.07 -1.22 6.91
C PRO A 48 16.29 -2.11 6.72
N ASP A 49 16.90 -2.57 7.82
CA ASP A 49 18.11 -3.38 7.74
C ASP A 49 17.81 -4.87 7.66
N ASP A 50 16.54 -5.27 7.81
CA ASP A 50 16.20 -6.69 7.85
C ASP A 50 14.85 -6.93 7.18
N PRO A 51 14.86 -7.12 5.85
CA PRO A 51 13.60 -7.32 5.13
C PRO A 51 12.90 -8.63 5.48
N SER A 52 13.54 -9.54 6.20
CA SER A 52 12.90 -10.78 6.59
C SER A 52 11.71 -10.55 7.54
N TRP A 53 11.65 -9.38 8.20
CA TRP A 53 10.52 -9.02 9.03
C TRP A 53 9.22 -8.97 8.25
N TYR A 54 9.32 -8.78 6.93
CA TYR A 54 8.14 -8.56 6.07
C TYR A 54 7.75 -9.81 5.29
N ASN A 55 8.41 -10.93 5.56
CA ASN A 55 8.06 -12.19 4.93
C ASN A 55 6.83 -12.77 5.61
N GLY A 56 6.00 -13.42 4.84
CA GLY A 56 4.80 -14.03 5.37
C GLY A 56 3.99 -14.68 4.28
N PRO A 57 2.77 -15.11 4.55
CA PRO A 57 2.16 -15.27 5.88
C PRO A 57 2.70 -16.48 6.65
N PRO A 58 2.65 -16.46 7.96
CA PRO A 58 2.21 -15.34 8.79
C PRO A 58 3.31 -14.29 8.91
N TYR A 59 2.88 -13.05 9.20
CA TYR A 59 3.81 -11.92 9.26
C TYR A 59 4.23 -11.65 10.69
N ALA A 60 5.51 -11.31 10.87
CA ALA A 60 6.03 -10.95 12.18
C ALA A 60 5.60 -9.54 12.60
N VAL A 61 5.28 -8.70 11.63
CA VAL A 61 4.80 -7.35 11.91
C VAL A 61 3.28 -7.31 11.88
N ALA A 62 2.70 -6.33 12.55
CA ALA A 62 1.26 -6.23 12.63
C ALA A 62 0.65 -5.95 11.26
N GLU A 63 -0.46 -6.62 10.99
CA GLU A 63 -1.24 -6.34 9.79
C GLU A 63 -2.35 -5.37 10.18
N HIS A 64 -2.52 -4.33 9.35
CA HIS A 64 -3.50 -3.28 9.60
C HIS A 64 -4.56 -3.30 8.52
N THR A 65 -5.80 -3.09 8.92
CA THR A 65 -6.93 -3.03 8.00
C THR A 65 -7.14 -1.58 7.56
N PHE A 66 -7.24 -1.38 6.26
CA PHE A 66 -7.50 -0.07 5.67
C PHE A 66 -8.90 -0.09 5.08
N ASP A 67 -9.79 0.74 5.63
CA ASP A 67 -11.12 0.88 5.07
C ASP A 67 -11.10 1.86 3.90
N GLU A 68 -12.27 2.15 3.37
CA GLU A 68 -12.36 3.01 2.19
C GLU A 68 -11.84 4.42 2.44
N TYR A 69 -11.98 4.92 3.65
CA TYR A 69 -11.44 6.23 3.98
C TYR A 69 -9.93 6.20 4.07
N ASP A 70 -9.40 5.18 4.69
CA ASP A 70 -7.94 5.04 4.79
C ASP A 70 -7.31 4.88 3.42
N GLN A 71 -7.98 4.16 2.52
CA GLN A 71 -7.48 3.96 1.16
C GLN A 71 -7.35 5.27 0.41
N GLN A 72 -8.26 6.21 0.65
CA GLN A 72 -8.22 7.51 -0.01
C GLN A 72 -7.02 8.34 0.43
N GLU A 73 -6.42 8.01 1.56
CA GLU A 73 -5.24 8.71 2.04
C GLU A 73 -3.93 8.06 1.61
N CYS A 74 -4.02 6.97 0.87
CA CYS A 74 -2.83 6.27 0.38
C CYS A 74 -2.36 6.88 -0.93
N THR A 75 -1.05 6.87 -1.13
CA THR A 75 -0.43 7.33 -2.37
C THR A 75 0.32 6.14 -2.97
N PRO A 76 0.01 5.76 -4.20
CA PRO A 76 0.68 4.62 -4.79
C PRO A 76 2.16 4.91 -5.04
N LEU A 77 2.99 3.92 -4.76
CA LEU A 77 4.37 3.99 -5.17
C LEU A 77 4.47 3.54 -6.63
N PRO A 78 5.37 4.13 -7.39
CA PRO A 78 5.57 3.70 -8.77
C PRO A 78 5.99 2.23 -8.77
N LEU A 79 5.44 1.48 -9.73
CA LEU A 79 5.93 0.13 -9.95
C LEU A 79 7.35 0.21 -10.49
N PRO A 80 8.20 -0.77 -10.15
CA PRO A 80 9.56 -0.78 -10.69
C PRO A 80 9.49 -0.80 -12.20
N ASP A 81 10.32 0.04 -12.82
CA ASP A 81 10.44 0.02 -14.26
C ASP A 81 10.88 -1.36 -14.70
N PRO A 82 10.19 -1.94 -15.68
CA PRO A 82 10.75 -3.12 -16.32
C PRO A 82 12.03 -2.66 -16.99
N ALA A 83 13.13 -3.13 -16.48
CA ALA A 83 14.41 -2.64 -16.93
C ALA A 83 14.53 -2.73 -18.44
N PRO A 84 15.16 -1.76 -19.02
CA PRO A 84 15.45 -1.83 -20.43
C PRO A 84 16.36 -3.00 -20.77
#